data_986a91354a1739f9aa7e35b10e2e1c98
#
_entry.id   986a91354a1739f9aa7e35b10e2e1c98
#
_cell.length_a   1.000
_cell.length_b   1.000
_cell.length_c   1.000
_cell.angle_alpha   90.00
_cell.angle_beta   90.00
_cell.angle_gamma   90.00
#
_symmetry.space_group_name_H-M   'P 1'
#
loop_
_entity.id
_entity.type
_entity.pdbx_description
1 polymer ?
#
loop_
_entity_poly.entity_id
_entity_poly.type
_entity_poly.pdbx_seq_one_letter_code
_entity_poly.pdbx_strand_id
1 'polypeptide(L)'
;MYLINAIYFKGDWTQQFDRARTAPAPFQLADGSTAQVPMMQSGDPIRVRAHRDAGLEVAELPYGGRAFAMTIVMPRNPAALDTLLAGLTAEQWDGWVAQLDTISIQVSLPKFSLVNDLSLVAPLKALGMDIAFDCDPPEMADFTRMHRPQEACITNVKHKTYVDVNEEGTEAAAVTSVEIGLTSMPPTIVIDRPFLFAIRERLSGTILFLGAIRNPAGR
;
A
#
# COMPACT_ATOMS: atom_id res chain seq x y z
N MET A 1 21.65 9.25 20.56
CA MET A 1 21.41 7.89 20.01
C MET A 1 20.67 8.01 18.68
N TYR A 2 21.08 7.22 17.67
CA TYR A 2 20.47 7.23 16.35
C TYR A 2 19.74 5.91 16.11
N LEU A 3 18.44 5.96 15.81
CA LEU A 3 17.61 4.77 15.53
C LEU A 3 17.34 4.67 14.03
N ILE A 4 17.52 3.48 13.47
CA ILE A 4 17.22 3.21 12.05
C ILE A 4 16.31 2.00 11.98
N ASN A 5 15.21 2.14 11.26
CA ASN A 5 14.32 1.04 10.88
C ASN A 5 14.21 1.02 9.35
N ALA A 6 14.40 -0.15 8.74
CA ALA A 6 14.16 -0.37 7.32
C ALA A 6 13.21 -1.56 7.17
N ILE A 7 12.10 -1.34 6.49
CA ILE A 7 11.08 -2.38 6.24
C ILE A 7 10.99 -2.61 4.73
N TYR A 8 10.99 -3.89 4.39
CA TYR A 8 10.82 -4.39 3.05
C TYR A 8 9.78 -5.52 3.06
N PHE A 9 8.85 -5.49 2.12
CA PHE A 9 7.89 -6.57 1.92
C PHE A 9 8.19 -7.29 0.61
N LYS A 10 8.24 -8.61 0.66
CA LYS A 10 8.34 -9.50 -0.49
C LYS A 10 7.21 -10.51 -0.46
N GLY A 11 6.40 -10.55 -1.51
CA GLY A 11 5.31 -11.50 -1.63
C GLY A 11 4.85 -11.60 -3.08
N ASP A 12 4.77 -12.82 -3.60
CA ASP A 12 4.24 -13.08 -4.93
C ASP A 12 2.71 -12.99 -4.91
N TRP A 13 2.08 -12.51 -5.98
CA TRP A 13 0.63 -12.58 -6.09
C TRP A 13 0.16 -14.04 -6.07
N THR A 14 -0.96 -14.32 -5.42
CA THR A 14 -1.58 -15.66 -5.50
C THR A 14 -1.90 -16.03 -6.96
N GLN A 15 -2.28 -15.04 -7.76
CA GLN A 15 -2.44 -15.13 -9.21
C GLN A 15 -1.68 -13.96 -9.83
N GLN A 16 -0.62 -14.26 -10.56
CA GLN A 16 0.28 -13.27 -11.15
C GLN A 16 -0.35 -12.58 -12.36
N PHE A 17 0.14 -11.39 -12.68
CA PHE A 17 -0.20 -10.70 -13.92
C PHE A 17 0.66 -11.22 -15.07
N ASP A 18 0.10 -11.23 -16.27
CA ASP A 18 0.85 -11.60 -17.48
C ASP A 18 1.73 -10.43 -17.94
N ARG A 19 3.05 -10.64 -17.93
CA ARG A 19 4.01 -9.63 -18.40
C ARG A 19 3.78 -9.18 -19.84
N ALA A 20 3.32 -10.11 -20.70
CA ALA A 20 3.04 -9.80 -22.10
C ALA A 20 1.83 -8.86 -22.27
N ARG A 21 0.99 -8.74 -21.25
CA ARG A 21 -0.21 -7.88 -21.23
C ARG A 21 0.02 -6.54 -20.50
N THR A 22 1.21 -6.31 -19.97
CA THR A 22 1.58 -5.00 -19.41
C THR A 22 1.83 -4.02 -20.55
N ALA A 23 1.03 -2.96 -20.61
CA ALA A 23 1.10 -1.95 -21.65
C ALA A 23 0.91 -0.53 -21.07
N PRO A 24 1.44 0.50 -21.73
CA PRO A 24 1.13 1.88 -21.37
C PRO A 24 -0.37 2.14 -21.43
N ALA A 25 -0.93 2.68 -20.33
CA ALA A 25 -2.35 3.05 -20.26
C ALA A 25 -2.53 4.38 -19.51
N PRO A 26 -3.62 5.11 -19.77
CA PRO A 26 -3.90 6.37 -19.11
C PRO A 26 -4.22 6.15 -17.62
N PHE A 27 -3.62 7.00 -16.78
CA PHE A 27 -3.90 7.13 -15.35
C PHE A 27 -4.36 8.57 -15.09
N GLN A 28 -5.56 8.75 -14.56
CA GLN A 28 -6.15 10.05 -14.28
C GLN A 28 -5.52 10.65 -13.02
N LEU A 29 -5.06 11.89 -13.09
CA LEU A 29 -4.51 12.61 -11.94
C LEU A 29 -5.58 13.47 -11.25
N ALA A 30 -5.31 13.88 -10.02
CA ALA A 30 -6.24 14.69 -9.21
C ALA A 30 -6.56 16.06 -9.82
N ASP A 31 -5.65 16.61 -10.66
CA ASP A 31 -5.81 17.88 -11.37
C ASP A 31 -6.59 17.76 -12.70
N GLY A 32 -7.09 16.56 -13.02
CA GLY A 32 -7.80 16.25 -14.26
C GLY A 32 -6.89 15.93 -15.45
N SER A 33 -5.58 16.03 -15.31
CA SER A 33 -4.63 15.59 -16.33
C SER A 33 -4.46 14.07 -16.34
N THR A 34 -3.75 13.54 -17.32
CA THR A 34 -3.54 12.09 -17.51
C THR A 34 -2.06 11.80 -17.68
N ALA A 35 -1.56 10.82 -16.93
CA ALA A 35 -0.22 10.25 -17.09
C ALA A 35 -0.28 8.89 -17.81
N GLN A 36 0.73 8.56 -18.61
CA GLN A 36 0.89 7.21 -19.16
C GLN A 36 1.69 6.37 -18.16
N VAL A 37 1.12 5.23 -17.76
CA VAL A 37 1.74 4.33 -16.79
C VAL A 37 1.78 2.89 -17.32
N PRO A 38 2.79 2.09 -16.96
CA PRO A 38 2.79 0.67 -17.28
C PRO A 38 1.68 -0.02 -16.48
N MET A 39 0.58 -0.37 -17.16
CA MET A 39 -0.60 -1.00 -16.57
C MET A 39 -0.53 -2.50 -16.77
N MET A 40 -0.42 -3.25 -15.66
CA MET A 40 -0.50 -4.71 -15.66
C MET A 40 -1.95 -5.15 -15.82
N GLN A 41 -2.17 -6.24 -16.54
CA GLN A 41 -3.50 -6.83 -16.71
C GLN A 41 -3.47 -8.32 -16.35
N SER A 42 -4.46 -8.78 -15.59
CA SER A 42 -4.54 -10.19 -15.22
C SER A 42 -4.80 -11.13 -16.39
N GLY A 43 -5.26 -10.57 -17.53
CA GLY A 43 -5.66 -11.36 -18.68
C GLY A 43 -6.97 -12.07 -18.43
N ASP A 44 -6.91 -13.20 -17.73
CA ASP A 44 -8.09 -13.93 -17.28
C ASP A 44 -8.67 -13.34 -15.98
N PRO A 45 -9.95 -13.61 -15.69
CA PRO A 45 -10.53 -13.24 -14.40
C PRO A 45 -9.80 -13.94 -13.25
N ILE A 46 -9.31 -13.16 -12.31
CA ILE A 46 -8.67 -13.65 -11.09
C ILE A 46 -9.63 -13.59 -9.90
N ARG A 47 -9.42 -14.46 -8.93
CA ARG A 47 -10.26 -14.52 -7.74
C ARG A 47 -9.75 -13.57 -6.67
N VAL A 48 -10.44 -12.46 -6.51
CA VAL A 48 -10.15 -11.40 -5.54
C VAL A 48 -11.34 -11.18 -4.61
N ARG A 49 -11.15 -10.37 -3.57
CA ARG A 49 -12.26 -9.78 -2.84
C ARG A 49 -12.43 -8.34 -3.30
N ALA A 50 -13.66 -7.92 -3.57
CA ALA A 50 -13.92 -6.55 -3.97
C ALA A 50 -15.27 -6.06 -3.48
N HIS A 51 -15.38 -4.73 -3.36
CA HIS A 51 -16.60 -4.00 -3.08
C HIS A 51 -16.64 -2.74 -3.95
N ARG A 52 -17.82 -2.36 -4.39
CA ARG A 52 -18.02 -1.15 -5.19
C ARG A 52 -19.31 -0.46 -4.77
N ASP A 53 -19.21 0.81 -4.44
CA ASP A 53 -20.35 1.67 -4.17
C ASP A 53 -20.35 2.95 -5.03
N ALA A 54 -21.19 3.94 -4.68
CA ALA A 54 -21.28 5.20 -5.40
C ALA A 54 -20.04 6.09 -5.24
N GLY A 55 -19.28 5.95 -4.18
CA GLY A 55 -18.17 6.83 -3.81
C GLY A 55 -16.78 6.27 -4.10
N LEU A 56 -16.63 4.93 -3.99
CA LEU A 56 -15.31 4.29 -4.08
C LEU A 56 -15.39 2.85 -4.59
N GLU A 57 -14.24 2.32 -4.93
CA GLU A 57 -14.02 0.90 -5.24
C GLU A 57 -12.93 0.36 -4.31
N VAL A 58 -13.16 -0.82 -3.76
CA VAL A 58 -12.19 -1.54 -2.92
C VAL A 58 -11.86 -2.86 -3.57
N ALA A 59 -10.57 -3.18 -3.68
CA ALA A 59 -10.10 -4.47 -4.16
C ALA A 59 -9.05 -5.02 -3.22
N GLU A 60 -9.12 -6.32 -2.95
CA GLU A 60 -8.13 -7.02 -2.14
C GLU A 60 -7.51 -8.14 -2.96
N LEU A 61 -6.23 -7.96 -3.31
CA LEU A 61 -5.41 -8.90 -4.08
C LEU A 61 -4.55 -9.71 -3.11
N PRO A 62 -4.74 -11.03 -3.03
CA PRO A 62 -3.99 -11.87 -2.10
C PRO A 62 -2.57 -12.17 -2.60
N TYR A 63 -1.65 -12.29 -1.66
CA TYR A 63 -0.29 -12.78 -1.87
C TYR A 63 -0.17 -14.27 -1.52
N GLY A 64 0.64 -15.01 -2.28
CA GLY A 64 1.06 -16.39 -2.02
C GLY A 64 -0.07 -17.29 -1.54
N GLY A 65 0.07 -17.84 -0.35
CA GLY A 65 -0.91 -18.68 0.34
C GLY A 65 -2.10 -17.92 0.95
N ARG A 66 -2.31 -16.65 0.60
CA ARG A 66 -3.44 -15.79 1.03
C ARG A 66 -3.44 -15.35 2.51
N ALA A 67 -2.33 -15.52 3.21
CA ALA A 67 -2.19 -14.96 4.56
C ALA A 67 -2.08 -13.44 4.54
N PHE A 68 -1.43 -12.90 3.49
CA PHE A 68 -1.28 -11.46 3.26
C PHE A 68 -2.06 -11.03 2.02
N ALA A 69 -2.46 -9.77 1.98
CA ALA A 69 -3.10 -9.17 0.82
C ALA A 69 -2.77 -7.68 0.70
N MET A 70 -2.77 -7.18 -0.53
CA MET A 70 -2.86 -5.75 -0.81
C MET A 70 -4.33 -5.37 -0.93
N THR A 71 -4.78 -4.51 -0.03
CA THR A 71 -6.11 -3.88 -0.11
C THR A 71 -5.95 -2.50 -0.72
N ILE A 72 -6.64 -2.23 -1.81
CA ILE A 72 -6.65 -0.97 -2.55
C ILE A 72 -8.00 -0.31 -2.33
N VAL A 73 -8.00 0.97 -1.97
CA VAL A 73 -9.20 1.82 -1.85
C VAL A 73 -9.06 2.97 -2.83
N MET A 74 -9.91 3.00 -3.82
CA MET A 74 -9.85 3.94 -4.92
C MET A 74 -11.14 4.78 -4.99
N PRO A 75 -11.11 6.08 -4.64
CA PRO A 75 -12.23 6.98 -4.84
C PRO A 75 -12.62 7.08 -6.31
N ARG A 76 -13.93 7.20 -6.61
CA ARG A 76 -14.38 7.39 -7.99
C ARG A 76 -13.95 8.74 -8.57
N ASN A 77 -13.91 9.77 -7.73
CA ASN A 77 -13.36 11.06 -8.10
C ASN A 77 -11.85 11.08 -7.83
N PRO A 78 -10.98 11.25 -8.84
CA PRO A 78 -9.53 11.30 -8.66
C PRO A 78 -9.04 12.34 -7.66
N ALA A 79 -9.74 13.48 -7.52
CA ALA A 79 -9.40 14.55 -6.59
C ALA A 79 -9.79 14.24 -5.12
N ALA A 80 -10.55 13.17 -4.87
CA ALA A 80 -11.08 12.90 -3.52
C ALA A 80 -10.11 12.13 -2.60
N LEU A 81 -8.96 11.66 -3.11
CA LEU A 81 -8.04 10.85 -2.30
C LEU A 81 -7.55 11.59 -1.05
N ASP A 82 -7.15 12.85 -1.17
CA ASP A 82 -6.62 13.61 -0.02
C ASP A 82 -7.71 13.89 1.03
N THR A 83 -8.95 14.13 0.59
CA THR A 83 -10.09 14.24 1.51
C THR A 83 -10.39 12.92 2.21
N LEU A 84 -10.33 11.80 1.49
CA LEU A 84 -10.47 10.47 2.06
C LEU A 84 -9.39 10.18 3.10
N LEU A 85 -8.12 10.50 2.80
CA LEU A 85 -7.00 10.31 3.72
C LEU A 85 -7.14 11.16 4.99
N ALA A 86 -7.57 12.42 4.86
CA ALA A 86 -7.77 13.33 5.99
C ALA A 86 -8.90 12.89 6.94
N GLY A 87 -9.90 12.18 6.41
CA GLY A 87 -11.03 11.66 7.18
C GLY A 87 -10.93 10.18 7.55
N LEU A 88 -9.83 9.50 7.21
CA LEU A 88 -9.69 8.06 7.41
C LEU A 88 -9.67 7.70 8.90
N THR A 89 -10.61 6.83 9.29
CA THR A 89 -10.66 6.24 10.63
C THR A 89 -10.56 4.72 10.58
N ALA A 90 -10.26 4.10 11.72
CA ALA A 90 -10.21 2.64 11.83
C ALA A 90 -11.58 2.01 11.49
N GLU A 91 -12.68 2.62 11.97
CA GLU A 91 -14.04 2.14 11.73
C GLU A 91 -14.41 2.17 10.24
N GLN A 92 -13.99 3.23 9.52
CA GLN A 92 -14.20 3.31 8.07
C GLN A 92 -13.42 2.22 7.34
N TRP A 93 -12.16 2.02 7.70
CA TRP A 93 -11.32 0.98 7.14
C TRP A 93 -11.92 -0.42 7.37
N ASP A 94 -12.30 -0.73 8.60
CA ASP A 94 -12.90 -2.01 8.96
C ASP A 94 -14.23 -2.22 8.25
N GLY A 95 -15.03 -1.15 8.10
CA GLY A 95 -16.27 -1.16 7.34
C GLY A 95 -16.06 -1.53 5.86
N TRP A 96 -15.04 -0.98 5.19
CA TRP A 96 -14.72 -1.36 3.81
C TRP A 96 -14.26 -2.81 3.70
N VAL A 97 -13.40 -3.26 4.61
CA VAL A 97 -12.90 -4.64 4.63
C VAL A 97 -14.02 -5.66 4.90
N ALA A 98 -14.98 -5.32 5.75
CA ALA A 98 -16.13 -6.18 6.05
C ALA A 98 -17.08 -6.35 4.86
N GLN A 99 -17.17 -5.36 3.97
CA GLN A 99 -18.04 -5.38 2.78
C GLN A 99 -17.41 -6.11 1.57
N LEU A 100 -16.17 -6.58 1.67
CA LEU A 100 -15.48 -7.25 0.56
C LEU A 100 -16.06 -8.64 0.30
N ASP A 101 -16.63 -8.84 -0.87
CA ASP A 101 -17.10 -10.14 -1.37
C ASP A 101 -16.09 -10.78 -2.33
N THR A 102 -16.06 -12.13 -2.31
CA THR A 102 -15.18 -12.88 -3.23
C THR A 102 -15.83 -12.94 -4.62
N ILE A 103 -15.15 -12.39 -5.60
CA ILE A 103 -15.57 -12.37 -7.00
C ILE A 103 -14.46 -12.83 -7.94
N SER A 104 -14.83 -13.28 -9.13
CA SER A 104 -13.90 -13.53 -10.24
C SER A 104 -13.99 -12.35 -11.21
N ILE A 105 -12.89 -11.60 -11.37
CA ILE A 105 -12.88 -10.32 -12.08
C ILE A 105 -11.53 -10.11 -12.76
N GLN A 106 -11.52 -9.46 -13.93
CA GLN A 106 -10.27 -8.98 -14.52
C GLN A 106 -9.77 -7.75 -13.76
N VAL A 107 -8.48 -7.74 -13.45
CA VAL A 107 -7.84 -6.64 -12.71
C VAL A 107 -6.79 -5.98 -13.58
N SER A 108 -6.82 -4.65 -13.61
CA SER A 108 -5.74 -3.82 -14.15
C SER A 108 -5.16 -2.97 -13.01
N LEU A 109 -3.85 -3.09 -12.78
CA LEU A 109 -3.11 -2.43 -11.71
C LEU A 109 -1.84 -1.78 -12.29
N PRO A 110 -1.58 -0.49 -12.04
CA PRO A 110 -0.33 0.12 -12.48
C PRO A 110 0.87 -0.49 -11.73
N LYS A 111 1.99 -0.64 -12.43
CA LYS A 111 3.28 -0.88 -11.77
C LYS A 111 3.70 0.39 -11.05
N PHE A 112 4.21 0.24 -9.83
CA PHE A 112 4.76 1.36 -9.08
C PHE A 112 5.84 0.89 -8.12
N SER A 113 6.75 1.80 -7.81
CA SER A 113 7.76 1.62 -6.79
C SER A 113 7.75 2.83 -5.86
N LEU A 114 7.76 2.58 -4.57
CA LEU A 114 7.81 3.61 -3.53
C LEU A 114 9.06 3.42 -2.68
N VAL A 115 9.82 4.48 -2.57
CA VAL A 115 10.94 4.60 -1.61
C VAL A 115 10.60 5.74 -0.68
N ASN A 116 10.54 5.46 0.59
CA ASN A 116 10.27 6.49 1.60
C ASN A 116 11.41 6.54 2.62
N ASP A 117 11.90 7.74 2.95
CA ASP A 117 12.92 7.98 3.96
C ASP A 117 12.42 9.10 4.88
N LEU A 118 11.80 8.71 5.98
CA LEU A 118 11.15 9.62 6.90
C LEU A 118 11.95 9.78 8.20
N SER A 119 11.98 11.00 8.72
CA SER A 119 12.33 11.23 10.12
C SER A 119 11.05 11.12 10.97
N LEU A 120 11.07 10.21 11.94
CA LEU A 120 9.95 10.02 12.85
C LEU A 120 10.04 10.84 14.13
N VAL A 121 11.04 11.74 14.28
CA VAL A 121 11.22 12.53 15.51
C VAL A 121 9.98 13.38 15.82
N ALA A 122 9.51 14.19 14.86
CA ALA A 122 8.34 15.04 15.07
C ALA A 122 7.03 14.24 15.28
N PRO A 123 6.71 13.20 14.48
CA PRO A 123 5.56 12.35 14.75
C PRO A 123 5.58 11.67 16.12
N LEU A 124 6.74 11.14 16.55
CA LEU A 124 6.86 10.48 17.85
C LEU A 124 6.70 11.44 19.01
N LYS A 125 7.23 12.66 18.90
CA LYS A 125 6.99 13.74 19.87
C LYS A 125 5.50 14.06 19.95
N ALA A 126 4.82 14.26 18.82
CA ALA A 126 3.39 14.51 18.78
C ALA A 126 2.54 13.38 19.39
N LEU A 127 3.06 12.15 19.43
CA LEU A 127 2.46 11.00 20.10
C LEU A 127 2.82 10.89 21.59
N GLY A 128 3.51 11.88 22.17
CA GLY A 128 3.83 11.94 23.60
C GLY A 128 5.19 11.33 23.99
N MET A 129 6.10 11.11 23.05
CA MET A 129 7.45 10.61 23.33
C MET A 129 8.48 11.74 23.50
N ASP A 130 8.08 12.96 23.92
CA ASP A 130 8.98 14.12 24.01
C ASP A 130 10.24 13.84 24.83
N ILE A 131 10.08 13.25 26.01
CA ILE A 131 11.17 12.98 26.94
C ILE A 131 12.28 12.09 26.36
N ALA A 132 11.96 11.20 25.41
CA ALA A 132 12.95 10.33 24.77
C ALA A 132 13.95 11.10 23.89
N PHE A 133 13.57 12.30 23.46
CA PHE A 133 14.35 13.19 22.59
C PHE A 133 14.97 14.36 23.36
N ASP A 134 14.75 14.43 24.69
CA ASP A 134 15.30 15.49 25.50
C ASP A 134 16.73 15.12 25.92
N CYS A 135 17.67 15.97 25.54
CA CYS A 135 19.09 15.79 25.78
C CYS A 135 19.62 16.67 26.91
N ASP A 136 18.79 17.59 27.43
CA ASP A 136 19.21 18.63 28.36
C ASP A 136 18.55 18.47 29.73
N PRO A 137 19.29 18.73 30.85
CA PRO A 137 18.68 18.82 32.18
C PRO A 137 17.63 19.94 32.26
N PRO A 138 16.57 19.82 33.13
CA PRO A 138 16.36 18.76 34.12
C PRO A 138 15.59 17.54 33.64
N GLU A 139 15.04 17.54 32.44
CA GLU A 139 14.10 16.52 31.91
C GLU A 139 14.77 15.54 30.94
N MET A 140 16.02 15.22 31.15
CA MET A 140 16.76 14.30 30.28
C MET A 140 16.11 12.90 30.20
N ALA A 141 16.17 12.32 28.99
CA ALA A 141 15.81 10.93 28.78
C ALA A 141 16.67 9.98 29.63
N ASP A 142 16.03 9.03 30.31
CA ASP A 142 16.73 8.00 31.11
C ASP A 142 16.98 6.73 30.28
N PHE A 143 18.17 6.64 29.68
CA PHE A 143 18.66 5.44 28.99
C PHE A 143 19.77 4.73 29.79
N THR A 144 19.85 4.90 31.12
CA THR A 144 20.91 4.34 31.97
C THR A 144 20.97 2.82 31.99
N ARG A 145 19.87 2.13 31.60
CA ARG A 145 19.85 0.68 31.40
C ARG A 145 20.63 0.22 30.16
N MET A 146 20.82 1.12 29.19
CA MET A 146 21.53 0.83 27.92
C MET A 146 22.93 1.47 27.90
N HIS A 147 23.07 2.64 28.49
CA HIS A 147 24.28 3.44 28.44
C HIS A 147 24.47 4.20 29.76
N ARG A 148 25.69 4.09 30.33
CA ARG A 148 26.15 4.88 31.50
C ARG A 148 27.38 5.63 31.12
N PRO A 149 27.54 6.92 31.45
CA PRO A 149 26.66 7.80 32.25
C PRO A 149 25.37 8.21 31.54
N GLN A 150 24.46 8.90 32.25
CA GLN A 150 23.17 9.40 31.75
C GLN A 150 23.40 10.61 30.81
N GLU A 151 23.85 10.35 29.60
CA GLU A 151 24.14 11.38 28.59
C GLU A 151 23.52 10.99 27.22
N ALA A 152 22.68 9.97 27.22
CA ALA A 152 22.09 9.47 25.99
C ALA A 152 20.65 9.96 25.83
N CYS A 153 20.36 10.56 24.68
CA CYS A 153 19.00 10.85 24.19
C CYS A 153 18.85 10.35 22.76
N ILE A 154 17.64 10.26 22.24
CA ILE A 154 17.42 9.97 20.83
C ILE A 154 17.59 11.26 20.04
N THR A 155 18.60 11.31 19.17
CA THR A 155 18.87 12.48 18.31
C THR A 155 18.21 12.38 16.94
N ASN A 156 17.94 11.17 16.47
CA ASN A 156 17.25 10.94 15.21
C ASN A 156 16.59 9.56 15.17
N VAL A 157 15.45 9.46 14.47
CA VAL A 157 14.76 8.20 14.14
C VAL A 157 14.50 8.20 12.65
N LYS A 158 15.21 7.35 11.92
CA LYS A 158 15.03 7.16 10.48
C LYS A 158 14.18 5.94 10.21
N HIS A 159 13.17 6.10 9.37
CA HIS A 159 12.33 5.01 8.90
C HIS A 159 12.37 4.96 7.38
N LYS A 160 12.91 3.86 6.85
CA LYS A 160 12.93 3.60 5.41
C LYS A 160 11.94 2.52 5.06
N THR A 161 11.14 2.76 4.04
CA THR A 161 10.25 1.75 3.46
C THR A 161 10.51 1.64 1.97
N TYR A 162 10.46 0.41 1.48
CA TYR A 162 10.52 0.10 0.06
C TYR A 162 9.37 -0.84 -0.29
N VAL A 163 8.61 -0.47 -1.30
CA VAL A 163 7.55 -1.31 -1.89
C VAL A 163 7.71 -1.23 -3.40
N ASP A 164 7.84 -2.37 -4.05
CA ASP A 164 7.85 -2.50 -5.51
C ASP A 164 6.73 -3.43 -5.95
N VAL A 165 5.83 -2.94 -6.77
CA VAL A 165 4.65 -3.67 -7.25
C VAL A 165 4.79 -3.92 -8.74
N ASN A 166 4.92 -5.18 -9.10
CA ASN A 166 5.10 -5.67 -10.46
C ASN A 166 4.22 -6.89 -10.74
N GLU A 167 4.36 -7.50 -11.92
CA GLU A 167 3.51 -8.59 -12.40
C GLU A 167 3.60 -9.86 -11.55
N GLU A 168 4.73 -10.11 -10.93
CA GLU A 168 4.96 -11.31 -10.12
C GLU A 168 4.41 -11.15 -8.70
N GLY A 169 4.34 -9.91 -8.22
CA GLY A 169 3.98 -9.55 -6.85
C GLY A 169 4.87 -8.42 -6.37
N THR A 170 5.45 -8.63 -5.22
CA THR A 170 6.54 -7.80 -4.70
C THR A 170 7.79 -8.67 -4.70
N GLU A 171 8.44 -8.75 -5.88
CA GLU A 171 9.60 -9.57 -6.32
C GLU A 171 9.42 -11.10 -6.50
N ALA A 172 9.52 -11.49 -7.75
CA ALA A 172 9.99 -12.61 -8.56
C ALA A 172 9.55 -14.07 -8.34
N ALA A 173 8.90 -14.69 -9.34
CA ALA A 173 9.27 -15.83 -10.20
C ALA A 173 8.06 -16.36 -10.99
N ALA A 174 8.27 -16.82 -12.24
CA ALA A 174 7.26 -17.07 -13.26
C ALA A 174 6.40 -18.33 -13.06
N VAL A 175 5.11 -18.26 -13.42
CA VAL A 175 4.19 -19.40 -13.59
C VAL A 175 3.34 -19.22 -14.85
N THR A 176 3.09 -20.33 -15.56
CA THR A 176 2.35 -20.42 -16.83
C THR A 176 0.84 -20.57 -16.61
N SER A 177 0.01 -19.83 -17.33
CA SER A 177 -1.48 -19.87 -17.26
C SER A 177 -2.08 -20.62 -18.45
N VAL A 178 -3.26 -21.25 -18.25
CA VAL A 178 -4.07 -21.98 -19.24
C VAL A 178 -5.31 -21.14 -19.59
N GLU A 179 -5.56 -20.95 -20.87
CA GLU A 179 -6.65 -20.12 -21.40
C GLU A 179 -7.97 -20.91 -21.50
N ILE A 180 -9.05 -20.41 -20.92
CA ILE A 180 -10.42 -20.94 -21.07
C ILE A 180 -11.31 -19.80 -21.62
N GLY A 181 -11.86 -19.99 -22.81
CA GLY A 181 -12.69 -18.99 -23.48
C GLY A 181 -14.04 -18.78 -22.79
N LEU A 182 -14.37 -17.52 -22.46
CA LEU A 182 -15.66 -17.09 -21.90
C LEU A 182 -16.54 -16.44 -22.98
N THR A 183 -17.84 -16.69 -22.94
CA THR A 183 -18.82 -16.19 -23.92
C THR A 183 -19.39 -14.80 -23.55
N SER A 184 -19.05 -14.24 -22.40
CA SER A 184 -19.41 -12.87 -21.98
C SER A 184 -18.20 -12.14 -21.44
N MET A 185 -18.13 -10.80 -21.63
CA MET A 185 -17.08 -10.00 -21.03
C MET A 185 -17.14 -10.12 -19.52
N PRO A 186 -16.05 -10.59 -18.86
CA PRO A 186 -16.00 -10.65 -17.41
C PRO A 186 -16.06 -9.24 -16.81
N PRO A 187 -16.58 -9.09 -15.59
CA PRO A 187 -16.47 -7.82 -14.88
C PRO A 187 -15.01 -7.41 -14.71
N THR A 188 -14.74 -6.11 -14.73
CA THR A 188 -13.39 -5.56 -14.64
C THR A 188 -13.27 -4.55 -13.51
N ILE A 189 -12.09 -4.50 -12.89
CA ILE A 189 -11.67 -3.38 -12.03
C ILE A 189 -10.36 -2.82 -12.59
N VAL A 190 -10.34 -1.51 -12.82
CA VAL A 190 -9.18 -0.81 -13.37
C VAL A 190 -8.73 0.24 -12.36
N ILE A 191 -7.54 0.07 -11.82
CA ILE A 191 -6.93 1.02 -10.89
C ILE A 191 -6.19 2.08 -11.72
N ASP A 192 -6.95 3.08 -12.23
CA ASP A 192 -6.54 4.08 -13.21
C ASP A 192 -6.54 5.52 -12.67
N ARG A 193 -6.62 5.69 -11.36
CA ARG A 193 -6.66 6.99 -10.67
C ARG A 193 -6.06 6.90 -9.26
N PRO A 194 -5.83 8.03 -8.56
CA PRO A 194 -5.25 8.03 -7.22
C PRO A 194 -5.94 7.09 -6.25
N PHE A 195 -5.15 6.31 -5.51
CA PHE A 195 -5.65 5.30 -4.59
C PHE A 195 -4.81 5.21 -3.31
N LEU A 196 -5.45 4.77 -2.24
CA LEU A 196 -4.83 4.28 -1.02
C LEU A 196 -4.56 2.78 -1.16
N PHE A 197 -3.43 2.28 -0.67
CA PHE A 197 -3.21 0.85 -0.52
C PHE A 197 -2.71 0.51 0.88
N ALA A 198 -3.06 -0.69 1.33
CA ALA A 198 -2.47 -1.29 2.51
C ALA A 198 -2.03 -2.72 2.21
N ILE A 199 -0.83 -3.11 2.66
CA ILE A 199 -0.44 -4.52 2.73
C ILE A 199 -0.72 -4.96 4.17
N ARG A 200 -1.56 -5.98 4.31
CA ARG A 200 -2.02 -6.43 5.64
C ARG A 200 -2.03 -7.95 5.77
N GLU A 201 -1.88 -8.42 6.99
CA GLU A 201 -2.17 -9.79 7.37
C GLU A 201 -3.71 -9.94 7.49
N ARG A 202 -4.27 -11.01 6.91
CA ARG A 202 -5.72 -11.13 6.73
C ARG A 202 -6.47 -11.66 7.94
N LEU A 203 -5.82 -12.44 8.82
CA LEU A 203 -6.47 -13.02 10.00
C LEU A 203 -6.60 -12.00 11.14
N SER A 204 -5.49 -11.32 11.45
CA SER A 204 -5.47 -10.30 12.50
C SER A 204 -5.93 -8.93 12.01
N GLY A 205 -5.94 -8.69 10.71
CA GLY A 205 -6.17 -7.37 10.12
C GLY A 205 -4.98 -6.41 10.25
N THR A 206 -3.84 -6.87 10.80
CA THR A 206 -2.67 -6.01 11.01
C THR A 206 -2.16 -5.42 9.71
N ILE A 207 -2.10 -4.09 9.65
CA ILE A 207 -1.52 -3.35 8.53
C ILE A 207 -0.01 -3.29 8.70
N LEU A 208 0.72 -3.80 7.70
CA LEU A 208 2.18 -3.79 7.65
C LEU A 208 2.71 -2.58 6.88
N PHE A 209 2.03 -2.22 5.78
CA PHE A 209 2.33 -1.06 4.96
C PHE A 209 1.04 -0.31 4.66
N LEU A 210 1.12 1.01 4.70
CA LEU A 210 0.05 1.92 4.29
C LEU A 210 0.67 3.00 3.41
N GLY A 211 0.08 3.24 2.24
CA GLY A 211 0.60 4.24 1.32
C GLY A 211 -0.45 4.74 0.35
N ALA A 212 -0.20 5.91 -0.24
CA ALA A 212 -1.06 6.53 -1.22
C ALA A 212 -0.31 6.77 -2.53
N ILE A 213 -0.89 6.35 -3.63
CA ILE A 213 -0.39 6.56 -4.99
C ILE A 213 -1.21 7.67 -5.62
N ARG A 214 -0.58 8.81 -5.88
CA ARG A 214 -1.17 9.93 -6.61
C ARG A 214 -0.81 9.92 -8.09
N ASN A 215 0.42 9.47 -8.39
CA ASN A 215 0.93 9.31 -9.74
C ASN A 215 1.96 8.16 -9.77
N PRO A 216 1.65 7.00 -10.38
CA PRO A 216 2.58 5.88 -10.47
C PRO A 216 3.79 6.15 -11.38
N ALA A 217 3.70 7.13 -12.30
CA ALA A 217 4.80 7.51 -13.19
C ALA A 217 5.81 8.44 -12.51
N GLY A 218 5.47 9.05 -11.37
CA GLY A 218 6.37 9.89 -10.58
C GLY A 218 7.39 9.04 -9.82
N ARG A 219 8.66 9.42 -9.89
CA ARG A 219 9.72 8.90 -9.03
C ARG A 219 9.79 9.71 -7.75
#